data_7b02ffd0d40916e85abd9705e1b5ba51
#
_entry.id   7b02ffd0d40916e85abd9705e1b5ba51
#
_cell.length_a   1.000
_cell.length_b   1.000
_cell.length_c   1.000
_cell.angle_alpha   90.00
_cell.angle_beta   90.00
_cell.angle_gamma   90.00
#
_symmetry.space_group_name_H-M   'P 1'
#
loop_
_entity.id
_entity.type
_entity.pdbx_description
1 polymer ?
#
loop_
_entity_poly.entity_id
_entity_poly.type
_entity_poly.pdbx_seq_one_letter_code
_entity_poly.pdbx_strand_id
1 'polypeptide(L)'
;WILGKLFLTVEMSVKEILQFTLLELLSFLALTALFVLLAMLIQSKAASSVTILILSIILLFATLTVQQKLDSPEYYEAYSYINEETGEVIEHEREKNPNYLTGTKRQVYSFLNDFLPSSQLYQVAMHESDHAGQMAGYAGLLLLVSTGTGIIAFRRKDLK
;
A
#
# COMPACT_ATOMS: atom_id res chain seq x y z
N TRP A 1 -15.41 -14.17 12.20
CA TRP A 1 -16.52 -13.24 12.40
C TRP A 1 -17.43 -13.65 13.55
N ILE A 2 -17.93 -14.90 13.60
CA ILE A 2 -18.80 -15.40 14.69
C ILE A 2 -18.06 -15.31 16.04
N LEU A 3 -16.83 -15.78 16.13
CA LEU A 3 -16.00 -15.69 17.34
C LEU A 3 -15.66 -14.23 17.68
N GLY A 4 -15.40 -13.38 16.67
CA GLY A 4 -15.15 -11.95 16.88
C GLY A 4 -16.35 -11.23 17.50
N LYS A 5 -17.59 -11.50 17.02
CA LYS A 5 -18.81 -10.95 17.63
C LYS A 5 -19.11 -11.49 19.02
N LEU A 6 -18.60 -12.68 19.35
CA LEU A 6 -18.82 -13.30 20.67
C LEU A 6 -17.89 -12.71 21.75
N PHE A 7 -16.68 -12.29 21.36
CA PHE A 7 -15.64 -11.85 22.30
C PHE A 7 -15.14 -10.41 22.06
N LEU A 8 -15.40 -9.84 20.87
CA LEU A 8 -14.98 -8.50 20.49
C LEU A 8 -16.15 -7.79 19.79
N THR A 9 -16.29 -6.50 19.98
CA THR A 9 -17.21 -5.65 19.21
C THR A 9 -16.69 -5.47 17.79
N VAL A 10 -16.99 -6.42 16.89
CA VAL A 10 -16.66 -6.28 15.46
C VAL A 10 -17.78 -5.47 14.80
N GLU A 11 -17.48 -4.23 14.46
CA GLU A 11 -18.43 -3.30 13.82
C GLU A 11 -18.66 -3.59 12.33
N MET A 12 -17.75 -4.35 11.70
CA MET A 12 -17.81 -4.65 10.27
C MET A 12 -18.92 -5.63 9.91
N SER A 13 -19.61 -5.37 8.80
CA SER A 13 -20.57 -6.29 8.22
C SER A 13 -19.87 -7.50 7.58
N VAL A 14 -20.59 -8.62 7.42
CA VAL A 14 -20.07 -9.81 6.71
C VAL A 14 -19.68 -9.48 5.27
N LYS A 15 -20.42 -8.59 4.61
CA LYS A 15 -20.15 -8.14 3.25
C LYS A 15 -18.81 -7.41 3.16
N GLU A 16 -18.53 -6.50 4.09
CA GLU A 16 -17.28 -5.76 4.16
C GLU A 16 -16.10 -6.69 4.42
N ILE A 17 -16.22 -7.59 5.38
CA ILE A 17 -15.17 -8.59 5.65
C ILE A 17 -14.87 -9.43 4.40
N LEU A 18 -15.89 -9.89 3.69
CA LEU A 18 -15.70 -10.65 2.46
C LEU A 18 -15.02 -9.81 1.37
N GLN A 19 -15.45 -8.55 1.22
CA GLN A 19 -14.88 -7.63 0.24
C GLN A 19 -13.39 -7.36 0.52
N PHE A 20 -13.02 -7.05 1.76
CA PHE A 20 -11.63 -6.83 2.17
C PHE A 20 -10.80 -8.11 2.00
N THR A 21 -11.31 -9.26 2.40
CA THR A 21 -10.61 -10.54 2.26
C THR A 21 -10.34 -10.88 0.78
N LEU A 22 -11.31 -10.65 -0.10
CA LEU A 22 -11.12 -10.87 -1.54
C LEU A 22 -10.13 -9.89 -2.16
N LEU A 23 -10.16 -8.62 -1.76
CA LEU A 23 -9.22 -7.61 -2.21
C LEU A 23 -7.79 -7.93 -1.73
N GLU A 24 -7.64 -8.31 -0.46
CA GLU A 24 -6.35 -8.74 0.11
C GLU A 24 -5.77 -9.93 -0.66
N LEU A 25 -6.58 -10.97 -0.89
CA LEU A 25 -6.17 -12.14 -1.65
C LEU A 25 -5.74 -11.77 -3.07
N LEU A 26 -6.50 -10.92 -3.76
CA LEU A 26 -6.19 -10.49 -5.12
C LEU A 26 -4.89 -9.67 -5.17
N SER A 27 -4.70 -8.73 -4.26
CA SER A 27 -3.49 -7.91 -4.15
C SER A 27 -2.26 -8.75 -3.82
N PHE A 28 -2.41 -9.72 -2.91
CA PHE A 28 -1.36 -10.68 -2.58
C PHE A 28 -0.97 -11.55 -3.80
N LEU A 29 -1.95 -12.04 -4.55
CA LEU A 29 -1.71 -12.80 -5.78
C LEU A 29 -1.01 -11.95 -6.85
N ALA A 30 -1.40 -10.68 -7.00
CA ALA A 30 -0.76 -9.76 -7.93
C ALA A 30 0.72 -9.51 -7.58
N LEU A 31 1.02 -9.28 -6.30
CA LEU A 31 2.38 -9.10 -5.80
C LEU A 31 3.22 -10.38 -5.99
N THR A 32 2.64 -11.52 -5.67
CA THR A 32 3.29 -12.83 -5.85
C THR A 32 3.58 -13.10 -7.34
N ALA A 33 2.63 -12.82 -8.24
CA ALA A 33 2.83 -13.00 -9.68
C ALA A 33 3.96 -12.10 -10.22
N LEU A 34 4.09 -10.87 -9.71
CA LEU A 34 5.20 -9.99 -10.04
C LEU A 34 6.55 -10.58 -9.59
N PHE A 35 6.65 -11.08 -8.37
CA PHE A 35 7.88 -11.71 -7.87
C PHE A 35 8.23 -13.01 -8.63
N VAL A 36 7.24 -13.83 -8.95
CA VAL A 36 7.42 -15.03 -9.77
C VAL A 36 7.92 -14.66 -11.17
N LEU A 37 7.33 -13.63 -11.79
CA LEU A 37 7.80 -13.13 -13.09
C LEU A 37 9.28 -12.72 -13.04
N LEU A 38 9.69 -11.95 -12.03
CA LEU A 38 11.09 -11.56 -11.84
C LEU A 38 12.00 -12.78 -11.64
N ALA A 39 11.57 -13.74 -10.82
CA ALA A 39 12.31 -14.99 -10.61
C ALA A 39 12.51 -15.79 -11.91
N MET A 40 11.51 -15.78 -12.80
CA MET A 40 11.60 -16.46 -14.11
C MET A 40 12.50 -15.73 -15.11
N LEU A 41 12.55 -14.39 -15.06
CA LEU A 41 13.37 -13.59 -15.97
C LEU A 41 14.87 -13.66 -15.61
N ILE A 42 15.19 -13.76 -14.33
CA ILE A 42 16.57 -13.78 -13.81
C ILE A 42 17.09 -15.23 -13.80
N GLN A 43 18.18 -15.50 -14.49
CA GLN A 43 18.72 -16.88 -14.62
C GLN A 43 19.39 -17.39 -13.33
N SER A 44 20.03 -16.52 -12.58
CA SER A 44 20.71 -16.87 -11.33
C SER A 44 19.75 -16.86 -10.15
N LYS A 45 19.61 -17.98 -9.45
CA LYS A 45 18.77 -18.09 -8.24
C LYS A 45 19.16 -17.08 -7.16
N ALA A 46 20.47 -16.91 -6.93
CA ALA A 46 20.97 -15.95 -5.96
C ALA A 46 20.64 -14.51 -6.35
N ALA A 47 20.88 -14.13 -7.62
CA ALA A 47 20.52 -12.81 -8.12
C ALA A 47 19.01 -12.56 -8.06
N SER A 48 18.18 -13.56 -8.40
CA SER A 48 16.72 -13.47 -8.29
C SER A 48 16.27 -13.18 -6.85
N SER A 49 16.78 -13.94 -5.88
CA SER A 49 16.43 -13.76 -4.47
C SER A 49 16.82 -12.37 -3.96
N VAL A 50 18.02 -11.90 -4.30
CA VAL A 50 18.48 -10.55 -3.92
C VAL A 50 17.62 -9.46 -4.56
N THR A 51 17.29 -9.61 -5.86
CA THR A 51 16.44 -8.64 -6.57
C THR A 51 15.04 -8.56 -5.95
N ILE A 52 14.43 -9.70 -5.63
CA ILE A 52 13.11 -9.74 -4.99
C ILE A 52 13.16 -9.08 -3.61
N LEU A 53 14.21 -9.36 -2.83
CA LEU A 53 14.40 -8.75 -1.51
C LEU A 53 14.52 -7.23 -1.62
N ILE A 54 15.36 -6.73 -2.53
CA ILE A 54 15.54 -5.29 -2.76
C ILE A 54 14.21 -4.65 -3.20
N LEU A 55 13.51 -5.27 -4.16
CA LEU A 55 12.21 -4.76 -4.61
C LEU A 55 11.19 -4.73 -3.49
N SER A 56 11.14 -5.75 -2.63
CA SER A 56 10.25 -5.79 -1.46
C SER A 56 10.51 -4.62 -0.52
N ILE A 57 11.79 -4.32 -0.26
CA ILE A 57 12.20 -3.17 0.58
C ILE A 57 11.78 -1.85 -0.09
N ILE A 58 12.01 -1.70 -1.40
CA ILE A 58 11.59 -0.51 -2.16
C ILE A 58 10.07 -0.31 -2.09
N LEU A 59 9.31 -1.37 -2.31
CA LEU A 59 7.84 -1.33 -2.25
C LEU A 59 7.35 -0.97 -0.85
N LEU A 60 7.97 -1.49 0.20
CA LEU A 60 7.65 -1.14 1.58
C LEU A 60 7.87 0.37 1.84
N PHE A 61 9.05 0.89 1.51
CA PHE A 61 9.35 2.31 1.70
C PHE A 61 8.46 3.21 0.82
N ALA A 62 8.17 2.79 -0.42
CA ALA A 62 7.24 3.51 -1.29
C ALA A 62 5.85 3.60 -0.65
N THR A 63 5.33 2.48 -0.14
CA THR A 63 4.04 2.44 0.56
C THR A 63 4.02 3.39 1.75
N LEU A 64 5.00 3.28 2.66
CA LEU A 64 5.07 4.14 3.85
C LEU A 64 5.18 5.62 3.48
N THR A 65 5.97 5.95 2.44
CA THR A 65 6.10 7.34 1.98
C THR A 65 4.79 7.86 1.38
N VAL A 66 4.10 7.05 0.58
CA VAL A 66 2.80 7.40 -0.02
C VAL A 66 1.77 7.66 1.07
N GLN A 67 1.63 6.75 2.03
CA GLN A 67 0.71 6.90 3.15
C GLN A 67 1.03 8.15 3.96
N GLN A 68 2.26 8.31 4.43
CA GLN A 68 2.68 9.48 5.21
C GLN A 68 2.37 10.81 4.52
N LYS A 69 2.52 10.85 3.18
CA LYS A 69 2.25 12.06 2.39
C LYS A 69 0.76 12.33 2.21
N LEU A 70 -0.06 11.29 2.05
CA LEU A 70 -1.50 11.43 1.91
C LEU A 70 -2.18 11.76 3.25
N ASP A 71 -1.70 11.20 4.35
CA ASP A 71 -2.23 11.39 5.71
C ASP A 71 -1.78 12.71 6.34
N SER A 72 -0.78 13.39 5.73
CA SER A 72 -0.31 14.67 6.24
C SER A 72 -1.43 15.71 6.24
N PRO A 73 -1.75 16.37 7.38
CA PRO A 73 -2.79 17.35 7.47
C PRO A 73 -2.42 18.63 6.69
N GLU A 74 -3.43 19.36 6.22
CA GLU A 74 -3.20 20.66 5.54
C GLU A 74 -2.70 21.73 6.50
N TYR A 75 -3.13 21.68 7.74
CA TYR A 75 -2.72 22.58 8.80
C TYR A 75 -2.29 21.80 10.03
N TYR A 76 -1.22 22.22 10.66
CA TYR A 76 -0.89 21.81 12.01
C TYR A 76 -1.83 22.50 12.98
N GLU A 77 -2.43 21.73 13.90
CA GLU A 77 -3.34 22.29 14.91
C GLU A 77 -2.55 23.17 15.90
N ALA A 78 -3.23 24.20 16.40
CA ALA A 78 -2.68 25.02 17.46
C ALA A 78 -2.45 24.17 18.72
N TYR A 79 -1.33 24.35 19.38
CA TYR A 79 -1.02 23.68 20.65
C TYR A 79 -0.28 24.63 21.59
N SER A 80 -0.42 24.38 22.88
CA SER A 80 0.33 25.12 23.90
C SER A 80 1.05 24.11 24.81
N TYR A 81 2.22 24.49 25.28
CA TYR A 81 2.97 23.73 26.28
C TYR A 81 3.63 24.68 27.28
N ILE A 82 3.88 24.19 28.49
CA ILE A 82 4.59 24.93 29.53
C ILE A 82 6.09 24.60 29.39
N ASN A 83 6.91 25.63 29.24
CA ASN A 83 8.36 25.46 29.28
C ASN A 83 8.75 25.12 30.73
N GLU A 84 9.28 23.91 30.94
CA GLU A 84 9.63 23.39 32.26
C GLU A 84 10.73 24.22 32.96
N GLU A 85 11.58 24.91 32.21
CA GLU A 85 12.68 25.72 32.77
C GLU A 85 12.23 27.12 33.19
N THR A 86 11.32 27.75 32.44
CA THR A 86 10.90 29.14 32.68
C THR A 86 9.51 29.26 33.30
N GLY A 87 8.71 28.17 33.23
CA GLY A 87 7.31 28.17 33.67
C GLY A 87 6.36 28.96 32.74
N GLU A 88 6.86 29.43 31.58
CA GLU A 88 6.07 30.20 30.62
C GLU A 88 5.23 29.29 29.76
N VAL A 89 4.00 29.73 29.44
CA VAL A 89 3.14 29.07 28.47
C VAL A 89 3.55 29.54 27.08
N ILE A 90 4.03 28.61 26.25
CA ILE A 90 4.34 28.87 24.84
C ILE A 90 3.15 28.39 24.02
N GLU A 91 2.55 29.31 23.28
CA GLU A 91 1.44 29.05 22.38
C GLU A 91 1.94 29.02 20.95
N HIS A 92 1.59 27.95 20.19
CA HIS A 92 1.79 27.84 18.76
C HIS A 92 0.43 27.99 18.08
N GLU A 93 0.32 28.98 17.22
CA GLU A 93 -0.87 29.14 16.39
C GLU A 93 -0.97 28.07 15.31
N ARG A 94 -2.17 27.91 14.77
CA ARG A 94 -2.42 27.01 13.63
C ARG A 94 -1.61 27.46 12.43
N GLU A 95 -0.74 26.58 11.93
CA GLU A 95 0.18 26.87 10.84
C GLU A 95 -0.09 25.94 9.63
N LYS A 96 0.03 26.51 8.42
CA LYS A 96 -0.13 25.73 7.20
C LYS A 96 1.06 24.80 6.99
N ASN A 97 0.78 23.51 6.76
CA ASN A 97 1.81 22.51 6.48
C ASN A 97 2.45 22.77 5.10
N PRO A 98 3.72 23.15 5.01
CA PRO A 98 4.39 23.43 3.74
C PRO A 98 4.56 22.16 2.88
N ASN A 99 4.47 20.97 3.48
CA ASN A 99 4.62 19.68 2.82
C ASN A 99 3.28 19.05 2.40
N TYR A 100 2.16 19.73 2.65
CA TYR A 100 0.86 19.23 2.25
C TYR A 100 0.74 19.10 0.73
N LEU A 101 0.31 17.93 0.27
CA LEU A 101 0.17 17.66 -1.16
C LEU A 101 -1.13 18.26 -1.71
N THR A 102 -1.00 19.05 -2.77
CA THR A 102 -2.15 19.63 -3.50
C THR A 102 -2.10 19.32 -4.99
N GLY A 103 -3.26 19.44 -5.64
CA GLY A 103 -3.37 19.35 -7.10
C GLY A 103 -2.84 18.04 -7.68
N THR A 104 -2.11 18.12 -8.79
CA THR A 104 -1.59 16.95 -9.53
C THR A 104 -0.68 16.06 -8.69
N LYS A 105 0.10 16.65 -7.76
CA LYS A 105 0.96 15.85 -6.89
C LYS A 105 0.13 14.91 -6.01
N ARG A 106 -0.94 15.40 -5.38
CA ARG A 106 -1.83 14.57 -4.56
C ARG A 106 -2.49 13.47 -5.39
N GLN A 107 -2.92 13.80 -6.63
CA GLN A 107 -3.50 12.80 -7.54
C GLN A 107 -2.52 11.67 -7.88
N VAL A 108 -1.24 11.98 -8.13
CA VAL A 108 -0.21 10.96 -8.39
C VAL A 108 0.00 10.06 -7.17
N TYR A 109 0.07 10.64 -5.98
CA TYR A 109 0.23 9.85 -4.75
C TYR A 109 -1.02 8.99 -4.47
N SER A 110 -2.23 9.52 -4.70
CA SER A 110 -3.47 8.75 -4.59
C SER A 110 -3.50 7.60 -5.61
N PHE A 111 -3.11 7.86 -6.86
CA PHE A 111 -2.98 6.80 -7.86
C PHE A 111 -1.98 5.72 -7.42
N LEU A 112 -0.79 6.10 -6.94
CA LEU A 112 0.20 5.13 -6.46
C LEU A 112 -0.32 4.32 -5.27
N ASN A 113 -1.09 4.96 -4.39
CA ASN A 113 -1.72 4.30 -3.25
C ASN A 113 -2.68 3.19 -3.68
N ASP A 114 -3.49 3.47 -4.70
CA ASP A 114 -4.46 2.50 -5.21
C ASP A 114 -3.83 1.46 -6.16
N PHE A 115 -2.73 1.80 -6.84
CA PHE A 115 -2.09 0.96 -7.84
C PHE A 115 -1.09 -0.04 -7.27
N LEU A 116 -0.28 0.34 -6.28
CA LEU A 116 0.77 -0.52 -5.73
C LEU A 116 0.17 -1.65 -4.87
N PRO A 117 0.42 -2.94 -5.18
CA PRO A 117 -0.13 -4.04 -4.39
C PRO A 117 0.27 -3.99 -2.92
N SER A 118 1.49 -3.53 -2.60
CA SER A 118 1.95 -3.33 -1.23
C SER A 118 1.14 -2.25 -0.49
N SER A 119 0.76 -1.18 -1.19
CA SER A 119 -0.07 -0.12 -0.64
C SER A 119 -1.53 -0.57 -0.47
N GLN A 120 -2.04 -1.36 -1.41
CA GLN A 120 -3.36 -1.99 -1.29
C GLN A 120 -3.44 -2.90 -0.07
N LEU A 121 -2.43 -3.75 0.16
CA LEU A 121 -2.35 -4.61 1.35
C LEU A 121 -2.31 -3.79 2.64
N TYR A 122 -1.59 -2.67 2.65
CA TYR A 122 -1.55 -1.75 3.79
C TYR A 122 -2.93 -1.14 4.06
N GLN A 123 -3.62 -0.59 3.04
CA GLN A 123 -4.95 0.00 3.17
C GLN A 123 -5.98 -1.03 3.67
N VAL A 124 -5.94 -2.25 3.14
CA VAL A 124 -6.82 -3.34 3.60
C VAL A 124 -6.56 -3.68 5.06
N ALA A 125 -5.29 -3.75 5.48
CA ALA A 125 -4.91 -4.02 6.87
C ALA A 125 -5.38 -2.92 7.84
N MET A 126 -5.40 -1.65 7.37
CA MET A 126 -5.90 -0.52 8.15
C MET A 126 -7.41 -0.30 8.02
N HIS A 127 -8.11 -1.07 7.19
CA HIS A 127 -9.55 -0.92 6.89
C HIS A 127 -9.95 0.44 6.28
N GLU A 128 -9.02 1.07 5.53
CA GLU A 128 -9.14 2.43 4.98
C GLU A 128 -9.31 2.44 3.45
N SER A 129 -9.87 1.40 2.85
CA SER A 129 -9.99 1.34 1.38
C SER A 129 -11.28 1.97 0.86
N ASP A 130 -11.24 3.24 0.52
CA ASP A 130 -12.37 3.96 -0.11
C ASP A 130 -12.58 3.55 -1.58
N HIS A 131 -11.54 3.09 -2.25
CA HIS A 131 -11.53 2.77 -3.68
C HIS A 131 -11.35 1.27 -3.99
N ALA A 132 -11.89 0.37 -3.16
CA ALA A 132 -11.72 -1.08 -3.26
C ALA A 132 -11.93 -1.65 -4.68
N GLY A 133 -12.91 -1.12 -5.43
CA GLY A 133 -13.15 -1.53 -6.83
C GLY A 133 -12.03 -1.16 -7.80
N GLN A 134 -11.43 0.02 -7.65
CA GLN A 134 -10.29 0.45 -8.47
C GLN A 134 -9.02 -0.34 -8.11
N MET A 135 -8.78 -0.53 -6.82
CA MET A 135 -7.68 -1.35 -6.32
C MET A 135 -7.75 -2.77 -6.86
N ALA A 136 -8.93 -3.41 -6.82
CA ALA A 136 -9.17 -4.73 -7.41
C ALA A 136 -8.90 -4.74 -8.93
N GLY A 137 -9.31 -3.69 -9.64
CA GLY A 137 -9.02 -3.53 -11.07
C GLY A 137 -7.51 -3.47 -11.36
N TYR A 138 -6.75 -2.69 -10.60
CA TYR A 138 -5.30 -2.58 -10.75
C TYR A 138 -4.58 -3.89 -10.36
N ALA A 139 -4.97 -4.52 -9.27
CA ALA A 139 -4.41 -5.82 -8.86
C ALA A 139 -4.69 -6.90 -9.92
N GLY A 140 -5.92 -6.96 -10.44
CA GLY A 140 -6.30 -7.87 -11.52
C GLY A 140 -5.49 -7.65 -12.80
N LEU A 141 -5.33 -6.38 -13.21
CA LEU A 141 -4.50 -6.02 -14.37
C LEU A 141 -3.04 -6.44 -14.17
N LEU A 142 -2.45 -6.14 -13.02
CA LEU A 142 -1.07 -6.49 -12.71
C LEU A 142 -0.88 -8.03 -12.69
N LEU A 143 -1.82 -8.77 -12.11
CA LEU A 143 -1.83 -10.23 -12.11
C LEU A 143 -1.85 -10.79 -13.54
N LEU A 144 -2.74 -10.29 -14.40
CA LEU A 144 -2.86 -10.74 -15.78
C LEU A 144 -1.60 -10.41 -16.60
N VAL A 145 -1.08 -9.19 -16.47
CA VAL A 145 0.13 -8.76 -17.20
C VAL A 145 1.35 -9.56 -16.74
N SER A 146 1.54 -9.74 -15.44
CA SER A 146 2.67 -10.50 -14.89
C SER A 146 2.61 -11.96 -15.32
N THR A 147 1.44 -12.60 -15.20
CA THR A 147 1.24 -14.00 -15.59
C THR A 147 1.39 -14.19 -17.09
N GLY A 148 0.76 -13.31 -17.90
CA GLY A 148 0.86 -13.37 -19.36
C GLY A 148 2.29 -13.19 -19.87
N THR A 149 3.02 -12.22 -19.32
CA THR A 149 4.44 -11.99 -19.62
C THR A 149 5.29 -13.20 -19.21
N GLY A 150 5.01 -13.77 -18.04
CA GLY A 150 5.70 -14.98 -17.55
C GLY A 150 5.52 -16.17 -18.48
N ILE A 151 4.31 -16.43 -18.95
CA ILE A 151 4.01 -17.51 -19.92
C ILE A 151 4.77 -17.31 -21.24
N ILE A 152 4.79 -16.08 -21.76
CA ILE A 152 5.50 -15.76 -23.02
C ILE A 152 7.02 -15.94 -22.82
N ALA A 153 7.56 -15.47 -21.70
CA ALA A 153 8.98 -15.61 -21.39
C ALA A 153 9.39 -17.09 -21.25
N PHE A 154 8.55 -17.89 -20.58
CA PHE A 154 8.79 -19.34 -20.44
C PHE A 154 8.80 -20.06 -21.78
N ARG A 155 7.79 -19.86 -22.62
CA ARG A 155 7.72 -20.46 -23.97
C ARG A 155 8.96 -20.16 -24.82
N ARG A 156 9.56 -18.97 -24.68
CA ARG A 156 10.77 -18.60 -25.44
C ARG A 156 12.04 -19.27 -24.90
N LYS A 157 12.06 -19.67 -23.62
CA LYS A 157 13.21 -20.37 -23.00
C LYS A 157 13.22 -21.86 -23.34
N ASP A 158 12.06 -22.51 -23.41
CA ASP A 158 11.95 -23.95 -23.68
C ASP A 158 12.14 -24.32 -25.16
N LEU A 159 12.11 -23.35 -26.08
CA LEU A 159 12.30 -23.57 -27.52
C LEU A 159 13.77 -23.38 -27.99
N LYS A 160 14.71 -23.26 -27.06
CA LYS A 160 16.15 -23.20 -27.32
C LYS A 160 16.87 -24.34 -26.62
#